data_a6a380fd90e048732b4d1b959f72f7bd
#
_entry.id   a6a380fd90e048732b4d1b959f72f7bd
#
_cell.length_a   1.000
_cell.length_b   1.000
_cell.length_c   1.000
_cell.angle_alpha   90.00
_cell.angle_beta   90.00
_cell.angle_gamma   90.00
#
_symmetry.space_group_name_H-M   'P 1'
#
loop_
_entity.id
_entity.type
_entity.pdbx_description
1 polymer ?
#
loop_
_entity_poly.entity_id
_entity_poly.type
_entity_poly.pdbx_seq_one_letter_code
_entity_poly.pdbx_strand_id
1 'polypeptide(L)'
;MKLKLKDINRTLAVKQEFSSLLLLFFAISFFSAVSGAVARQPTPAELEAIQNETRLVFQDFLQLWQEERYFELYKYGKQQSTNQITIEEFATRMVELDWVPMGLLTEKNPEISYRYRTLLYVNAAIVFRHKSNFDLQFTKQQSFLLLKESGKWRFDLLQMIRSPFYSPLQ
;
A
#
# COMPACT_ATOMS: atom_id res chain seq x y z
N MET A 1 -36.70 51.68 -46.06
CA MET A 1 -35.38 51.31 -45.48
C MET A 1 -35.44 49.83 -45.05
N LYS A 2 -35.12 48.87 -45.96
CA LYS A 2 -35.15 47.44 -45.73
C LYS A 2 -33.71 46.98 -45.78
N LEU A 3 -32.96 47.06 -44.66
CA LEU A 3 -31.58 46.60 -44.50
C LEU A 3 -31.58 45.18 -43.96
N LYS A 4 -31.20 44.25 -44.85
CA LYS A 4 -30.23 43.18 -44.61
C LYS A 4 -30.40 42.27 -43.38
N LEU A 5 -31.51 41.54 -43.32
CA LEU A 5 -31.60 40.34 -42.47
C LEU A 5 -30.73 39.15 -43.01
N LYS A 6 -30.34 39.23 -44.28
CA LYS A 6 -29.60 38.13 -44.93
C LYS A 6 -28.13 38.01 -44.53
N ASP A 7 -27.50 39.13 -44.11
CA ASP A 7 -26.09 39.13 -43.73
C ASP A 7 -25.89 38.69 -42.27
N ILE A 8 -26.90 38.87 -41.41
CA ILE A 8 -26.85 38.43 -39.99
C ILE A 8 -26.90 36.92 -39.89
N ASN A 9 -27.74 36.26 -40.70
CA ASN A 9 -27.82 34.78 -40.68
C ASN A 9 -26.57 34.10 -41.22
N ARG A 10 -25.82 34.72 -42.15
CA ARG A 10 -24.59 34.18 -42.67
C ARG A 10 -23.44 34.24 -41.64
N THR A 11 -23.38 35.30 -40.85
CA THR A 11 -22.36 35.47 -39.80
C THR A 11 -22.57 34.53 -38.63
N LEU A 12 -23.83 34.25 -38.28
CA LEU A 12 -24.21 33.31 -37.23
C LEU A 12 -23.90 31.83 -37.62
N ALA A 13 -24.19 31.47 -38.89
CA ALA A 13 -23.90 30.12 -39.37
C ALA A 13 -22.39 29.82 -39.36
N VAL A 14 -21.56 30.77 -39.81
CA VAL A 14 -20.11 30.60 -39.81
C VAL A 14 -19.54 30.49 -38.38
N LYS A 15 -20.09 31.25 -37.42
CA LYS A 15 -19.68 31.14 -35.99
C LYS A 15 -20.06 29.79 -35.38
N GLN A 16 -21.20 29.23 -35.77
CA GLN A 16 -21.66 27.95 -35.24
C GLN A 16 -20.84 26.77 -35.75
N GLU A 17 -20.42 26.80 -37.03
CA GLU A 17 -19.56 25.78 -37.59
C GLU A 17 -18.14 25.82 -36.98
N PHE A 18 -17.57 27.01 -36.74
CA PHE A 18 -16.28 27.13 -36.11
C PHE A 18 -16.28 26.64 -34.65
N SER A 19 -17.39 26.89 -33.93
CA SER A 19 -17.53 26.40 -32.54
C SER A 19 -17.62 24.87 -32.47
N SER A 20 -18.33 24.26 -33.42
CA SER A 20 -18.44 22.79 -33.51
C SER A 20 -17.11 22.12 -33.90
N LEU A 21 -16.37 22.75 -34.81
CA LEU A 21 -15.04 22.23 -35.22
C LEU A 21 -14.02 22.32 -34.06
N LEU A 22 -14.06 23.41 -33.30
CA LEU A 22 -13.17 23.61 -32.14
C LEU A 22 -13.46 22.60 -31.01
N LEU A 23 -14.75 22.30 -30.75
CA LEU A 23 -15.16 21.28 -29.78
C LEU A 23 -14.73 19.86 -30.21
N LEU A 24 -14.77 19.56 -31.53
CA LEU A 24 -14.34 18.28 -32.05
C LEU A 24 -12.81 18.08 -31.91
N PHE A 25 -12.03 19.14 -32.14
CA PHE A 25 -10.58 19.10 -31.91
C PHE A 25 -10.22 18.94 -30.44
N PHE A 26 -10.96 19.57 -29.50
CA PHE A 26 -10.76 19.38 -28.08
C PHE A 26 -11.10 17.95 -27.61
N ALA A 27 -12.18 17.38 -28.13
CA ALA A 27 -12.57 16.00 -27.83
C ALA A 27 -11.55 14.96 -28.31
N ILE A 28 -10.96 15.15 -29.49
CA ILE A 28 -9.95 14.25 -30.05
C ILE A 28 -8.63 14.37 -29.26
N SER A 29 -8.25 15.58 -28.83
CA SER A 29 -7.04 15.79 -28.02
C SER A 29 -7.13 15.19 -26.64
N PHE A 30 -8.31 15.10 -26.02
CA PHE A 30 -8.51 14.45 -24.73
C PHE A 30 -8.49 12.92 -24.79
N PHE A 31 -8.87 12.34 -25.94
CA PHE A 31 -8.85 10.88 -26.10
C PHE A 31 -7.45 10.31 -26.35
N SER A 32 -6.50 11.13 -26.81
CA SER A 32 -5.13 10.67 -27.09
C SER A 32 -4.23 10.60 -25.84
N ALA A 33 -4.66 11.12 -24.69
CA ALA A 33 -3.87 11.14 -23.45
C ALA A 33 -4.13 9.95 -22.52
N VAL A 34 -5.12 9.10 -22.81
CA VAL A 34 -5.34 7.84 -22.08
C VAL A 34 -4.64 6.69 -22.83
N SER A 35 -3.37 6.86 -23.17
CA SER A 35 -2.46 5.73 -23.34
C SER A 35 -2.29 5.14 -21.94
N GLY A 36 -3.21 4.28 -21.55
CA GLY A 36 -3.09 3.49 -20.34
C GLY A 36 -1.70 2.84 -20.40
N ALA A 37 -0.78 3.32 -19.57
CA ALA A 37 0.48 2.65 -19.34
C ALA A 37 0.09 1.24 -18.86
N VAL A 38 0.03 0.29 -19.78
CA VAL A 38 -0.09 -1.12 -19.43
C VAL A 38 1.05 -1.37 -18.47
N ALA A 39 0.69 -1.60 -17.20
CA ALA A 39 1.68 -1.76 -16.15
C ALA A 39 2.55 -2.96 -16.55
N ARG A 40 3.72 -2.66 -17.10
CA ARG A 40 4.68 -3.68 -17.53
C ARG A 40 4.96 -4.58 -16.33
N GLN A 41 4.83 -5.88 -16.52
CA GLN A 41 5.25 -6.84 -15.50
C GLN A 41 6.76 -6.68 -15.24
N PRO A 42 7.21 -6.78 -13.98
CA PRO A 42 8.63 -6.69 -13.65
C PRO A 42 9.39 -7.82 -14.32
N THR A 43 10.59 -7.53 -14.77
CA THR A 43 11.54 -8.57 -15.23
C THR A 43 11.94 -9.46 -14.04
N PRO A 44 12.47 -10.66 -14.28
CA PRO A 44 12.97 -11.53 -13.22
C PRO A 44 13.98 -10.84 -12.29
N ALA A 45 14.89 -10.03 -12.83
CA ALA A 45 15.88 -9.28 -12.05
C ALA A 45 15.23 -8.17 -11.21
N GLU A 46 14.23 -7.45 -11.75
CA GLU A 46 13.44 -6.46 -11.00
C GLU A 46 12.64 -7.13 -9.87
N LEU A 47 12.08 -8.31 -10.14
CA LEU A 47 11.33 -9.07 -9.13
C LEU A 47 12.25 -9.52 -7.98
N GLU A 48 13.43 -10.04 -8.30
CA GLU A 48 14.43 -10.42 -7.31
C GLU A 48 14.87 -9.23 -6.45
N ALA A 49 15.11 -8.08 -7.07
CA ALA A 49 15.46 -6.85 -6.36
C ALA A 49 14.33 -6.42 -5.40
N ILE A 50 13.06 -6.47 -5.84
CA ILE A 50 11.88 -6.18 -5.02
C ILE A 50 11.79 -7.16 -3.84
N GLN A 51 12.01 -8.44 -4.07
CA GLN A 51 11.96 -9.46 -3.02
C GLN A 51 13.07 -9.25 -1.97
N ASN A 52 14.28 -8.92 -2.41
CA ASN A 52 15.40 -8.66 -1.51
C ASN A 52 15.17 -7.38 -0.69
N GLU A 53 14.74 -6.27 -1.32
CA GLU A 53 14.35 -5.05 -0.63
C GLU A 53 13.27 -5.33 0.44
N THR A 54 12.24 -6.07 0.06
CA THR A 54 11.11 -6.40 0.94
C THR A 54 11.54 -7.26 2.12
N ARG A 55 12.43 -8.23 1.89
CA ARG A 55 12.96 -9.10 2.95
C ARG A 55 13.70 -8.30 4.00
N LEU A 56 14.56 -7.37 3.60
CA LEU A 56 15.29 -6.50 4.52
C LEU A 56 14.33 -5.63 5.34
N VAL A 57 13.37 -4.98 4.68
CA VAL A 57 12.36 -4.13 5.36
C VAL A 57 11.53 -4.96 6.35
N PHE A 58 11.19 -6.22 6.00
CA PHE A 58 10.44 -7.09 6.89
C PHE A 58 11.28 -7.54 8.09
N GLN A 59 12.57 -7.80 7.90
CA GLN A 59 13.49 -8.13 9.01
C GLN A 59 13.63 -6.96 9.98
N ASP A 60 13.85 -5.73 9.49
CA ASP A 60 13.91 -4.53 10.32
C ASP A 60 12.60 -4.32 11.10
N PHE A 61 11.46 -4.48 10.42
CA PHE A 61 10.13 -4.38 11.03
C PHE A 61 9.94 -5.41 12.15
N LEU A 62 10.31 -6.67 11.91
CA LEU A 62 10.19 -7.75 12.89
C LEU A 62 11.13 -7.51 14.07
N GLN A 63 12.36 -7.04 13.84
CA GLN A 63 13.31 -6.70 14.89
C GLN A 63 12.79 -5.60 15.80
N LEU A 64 12.27 -4.50 15.23
CA LEU A 64 11.67 -3.42 16.02
C LEU A 64 10.51 -3.91 16.88
N TRP A 65 9.72 -4.85 16.36
CA TRP A 65 8.63 -5.46 17.11
C TRP A 65 9.13 -6.34 18.25
N GLN A 66 10.17 -7.15 18.02
CA GLN A 66 10.82 -7.95 19.06
C GLN A 66 11.41 -7.11 20.19
N GLU A 67 12.01 -5.96 19.83
CA GLU A 67 12.63 -5.02 20.77
C GLU A 67 11.60 -4.12 21.45
N GLU A 68 10.31 -4.28 21.17
CA GLU A 68 9.20 -3.46 21.66
C GLU A 68 9.38 -1.95 21.36
N ARG A 69 10.08 -1.62 20.28
CA ARG A 69 10.34 -0.24 19.84
C ARG A 69 9.17 0.28 18.99
N TYR A 70 8.01 0.41 19.62
CA TYR A 70 6.76 0.67 18.92
C TYR A 70 6.68 2.07 18.26
N PHE A 71 7.40 3.06 18.78
CA PHE A 71 7.50 4.38 18.17
C PHE A 71 8.25 4.35 16.82
N GLU A 72 9.31 3.55 16.73
CA GLU A 72 10.02 3.34 15.48
C GLU A 72 9.25 2.42 14.55
N LEU A 73 8.62 1.38 15.07
CA LEU A 73 7.77 0.47 14.33
C LEU A 73 6.61 1.21 13.64
N TYR A 74 6.02 2.21 14.31
CA TYR A 74 4.95 3.05 13.74
C TYR A 74 5.36 3.74 12.44
N LYS A 75 6.63 4.09 12.26
CA LYS A 75 7.15 4.73 11.06
C LYS A 75 7.07 3.83 9.82
N TYR A 76 6.88 2.53 9.99
CA TYR A 76 6.65 1.58 8.91
C TYR A 76 5.16 1.48 8.51
N GLY A 77 4.28 2.21 9.18
CA GLY A 77 2.85 2.21 8.90
C GLY A 77 2.49 2.81 7.54
N LYS A 78 1.51 2.20 6.86
CA LYS A 78 0.87 2.82 5.69
C LYS A 78 0.09 4.06 6.11
N GLN A 79 0.01 5.04 5.21
CA GLN A 79 -0.67 6.32 5.47
C GLN A 79 -2.11 6.14 5.97
N GLN A 80 -2.83 5.18 5.41
CA GLN A 80 -4.20 4.88 5.87
C GLN A 80 -4.24 4.45 7.34
N SER A 81 -3.27 3.67 7.82
CA SER A 81 -3.21 3.25 9.23
C SER A 81 -2.83 4.42 10.13
N THR A 82 -1.81 5.20 9.76
CA THR A 82 -1.33 6.34 10.56
C THR A 82 -2.32 7.50 10.61
N ASN A 83 -3.26 7.59 9.66
CA ASN A 83 -4.37 8.55 9.71
C ASN A 83 -5.50 8.10 10.66
N GLN A 84 -5.55 6.82 11.07
CA GLN A 84 -6.62 6.26 11.91
C GLN A 84 -6.19 6.04 13.36
N ILE A 85 -4.91 6.02 13.64
CA ILE A 85 -4.37 5.81 14.98
C ILE A 85 -3.13 6.68 15.19
N THR A 86 -3.02 7.30 16.36
CA THR A 86 -1.82 8.07 16.71
C THR A 86 -0.68 7.14 17.13
N ILE A 87 0.54 7.67 17.15
CA ILE A 87 1.72 6.90 17.54
C ILE A 87 1.63 6.45 19.01
N GLU A 88 1.09 7.30 19.89
CA GLU A 88 0.90 7.02 21.31
C GLU A 88 -0.15 5.92 21.50
N GLU A 89 -1.28 6.02 20.81
CA GLU A 89 -2.34 5.02 20.87
C GLU A 89 -1.85 3.67 20.33
N PHE A 90 -1.12 3.68 19.21
CA PHE A 90 -0.53 2.46 18.66
C PHE A 90 0.43 1.81 19.66
N ALA A 91 1.38 2.59 20.22
CA ALA A 91 2.34 2.07 21.18
C ALA A 91 1.65 1.50 22.45
N THR A 92 0.62 2.19 22.97
CA THR A 92 -0.16 1.71 24.11
C THR A 92 -0.81 0.36 23.81
N ARG A 93 -1.50 0.23 22.68
CA ARG A 93 -2.14 -1.03 22.30
C ARG A 93 -1.14 -2.16 22.08
N MET A 94 0.04 -1.87 21.54
CA MET A 94 1.11 -2.86 21.35
C MET A 94 1.71 -3.34 22.68
N VAL A 95 1.80 -2.45 23.70
CA VAL A 95 2.23 -2.81 25.06
C VAL A 95 1.22 -3.74 25.71
N GLU A 96 -0.08 -3.52 25.50
CA GLU A 96 -1.16 -4.33 26.07
C GLU A 96 -1.24 -5.75 25.49
N LEU A 97 -0.56 -6.04 24.40
CA LEU A 97 -0.53 -7.38 23.83
C LEU A 97 0.36 -8.30 24.68
N ASP A 98 -0.15 -9.46 25.03
CA ASP A 98 0.54 -10.44 25.87
C ASP A 98 1.71 -11.15 25.16
N TRP A 99 1.79 -11.04 23.84
CA TRP A 99 2.72 -11.79 23.03
C TRP A 99 3.65 -10.89 22.21
N VAL A 100 4.92 -11.26 22.17
CA VAL A 100 5.94 -10.61 21.31
C VAL A 100 6.55 -11.63 20.36
N PRO A 101 6.91 -11.22 19.13
CA PRO A 101 7.62 -12.12 18.22
C PRO A 101 9.03 -12.37 18.74
N MET A 102 9.50 -13.60 18.58
CA MET A 102 10.86 -14.02 18.89
C MET A 102 11.74 -14.07 17.62
N GLY A 103 11.12 -14.13 16.45
CA GLY A 103 11.75 -14.24 15.15
C GLY A 103 10.96 -15.12 14.20
N LEU A 104 11.58 -15.36 13.07
CA LEU A 104 11.08 -16.32 12.10
C LEU A 104 11.45 -17.74 12.53
N LEU A 105 10.60 -18.70 12.23
CA LEU A 105 10.95 -20.09 12.31
C LEU A 105 12.10 -20.36 11.32
N THR A 106 13.28 -20.72 11.82
CA THR A 106 14.56 -20.69 11.12
C THR A 106 14.62 -21.49 9.81
N GLU A 107 13.75 -22.46 9.62
CA GLU A 107 13.72 -23.31 8.43
C GLU A 107 13.00 -22.69 7.23
N LYS A 108 12.27 -21.58 7.43
CA LYS A 108 11.47 -20.96 6.37
C LYS A 108 11.76 -19.46 6.29
N ASN A 109 12.49 -19.05 5.27
CA ASN A 109 12.51 -17.64 4.85
C ASN A 109 11.08 -17.16 4.57
N PRO A 110 10.75 -15.87 4.83
CA PRO A 110 9.44 -15.38 4.50
C PRO A 110 9.20 -15.52 2.98
N GLU A 111 8.04 -16.07 2.63
CA GLU A 111 7.59 -16.16 1.26
C GLU A 111 7.03 -14.81 0.83
N ILE A 112 7.56 -14.24 -0.27
CA ILE A 112 7.13 -12.95 -0.80
C ILE A 112 6.32 -13.19 -2.06
N SER A 113 5.01 -12.91 -1.97
CA SER A 113 4.08 -13.03 -3.07
C SER A 113 3.82 -11.67 -3.71
N TYR A 114 4.33 -11.48 -4.92
CA TYR A 114 4.14 -10.26 -5.70
C TYR A 114 2.73 -10.22 -6.32
N ARG A 115 2.02 -9.10 -6.14
CA ARG A 115 0.72 -8.85 -6.77
C ARG A 115 0.80 -7.75 -7.81
N TYR A 116 1.34 -6.58 -7.43
CA TYR A 116 1.53 -5.41 -8.28
C TYR A 116 2.83 -4.71 -7.88
N ARG A 117 3.32 -3.78 -8.71
CA ARG A 117 4.55 -2.99 -8.42
C ARG A 117 4.56 -2.30 -7.04
N THR A 118 3.37 -2.02 -6.52
CA THR A 118 3.18 -1.28 -5.25
C THR A 118 2.49 -2.11 -4.18
N LEU A 119 2.21 -3.40 -4.45
CA LEU A 119 1.47 -4.28 -3.55
C LEU A 119 2.07 -5.68 -3.55
N LEU A 120 2.40 -6.17 -2.38
CA LEU A 120 2.85 -7.54 -2.18
C LEU A 120 2.38 -8.09 -0.82
N TYR A 121 2.50 -9.41 -0.67
CA TYR A 121 2.31 -10.09 0.60
C TYR A 121 3.61 -10.74 1.06
N VAL A 122 3.86 -10.65 2.37
CA VAL A 122 4.91 -11.41 3.05
C VAL A 122 4.22 -12.44 3.93
N ASN A 123 4.39 -13.72 3.60
CA ASN A 123 3.90 -14.84 4.39
C ASN A 123 5.05 -15.38 5.24
N ALA A 124 4.91 -15.37 6.54
CA ALA A 124 5.96 -15.75 7.46
C ALA A 124 5.43 -16.61 8.60
N ALA A 125 6.17 -17.64 8.98
CA ALA A 125 5.96 -18.37 10.22
C ALA A 125 6.72 -17.66 11.34
N ILE A 126 6.00 -17.01 12.25
CA ILE A 126 6.57 -16.24 13.36
C ILE A 126 6.41 -17.03 14.65
N VAL A 127 7.49 -17.13 15.40
CA VAL A 127 7.48 -17.66 16.76
C VAL A 127 7.15 -16.53 17.72
N PHE A 128 6.09 -16.68 18.48
CA PHE A 128 5.66 -15.75 19.52
C PHE A 128 5.96 -16.30 20.90
N ARG A 129 6.32 -15.43 21.85
CA ARG A 129 6.55 -15.72 23.25
C ARG A 129 5.64 -14.84 24.11
N HIS A 130 5.09 -15.42 25.18
CA HIS A 130 4.29 -14.68 26.15
C HIS A 130 5.18 -13.75 26.99
N LYS A 131 4.77 -12.49 27.19
CA LYS A 131 5.57 -11.48 27.90
C LYS A 131 5.84 -11.81 29.36
N SER A 132 4.85 -12.38 30.06
CA SER A 132 4.95 -12.71 31.49
C SER A 132 5.30 -14.18 31.78
N ASN A 133 5.21 -15.07 30.78
CA ASN A 133 5.58 -16.47 30.91
C ASN A 133 6.42 -16.90 29.72
N PHE A 134 7.74 -16.86 29.88
CA PHE A 134 8.69 -17.10 28.80
C PHE A 134 8.72 -18.55 28.28
N ASP A 135 8.18 -19.50 29.03
CA ASP A 135 8.06 -20.90 28.62
C ASP A 135 6.90 -21.10 27.62
N LEU A 136 5.94 -20.18 27.61
CA LEU A 136 4.83 -20.22 26.66
C LEU A 136 5.24 -19.63 25.33
N GLN A 137 5.30 -20.48 24.31
CA GLN A 137 5.61 -20.11 22.95
C GLN A 137 4.66 -20.80 21.98
N PHE A 138 4.38 -20.17 20.87
CA PHE A 138 3.68 -20.78 19.75
C PHE A 138 4.17 -20.21 18.42
N THR A 139 4.01 -20.98 17.35
CA THR A 139 4.31 -20.53 15.99
C THR A 139 3.03 -20.24 15.25
N LYS A 140 2.94 -19.09 14.60
CA LYS A 140 1.79 -18.68 13.79
C LYS A 140 2.23 -18.34 12.38
N GLN A 141 1.52 -18.90 11.40
CA GLN A 141 1.62 -18.47 10.02
C GLN A 141 0.88 -17.15 9.85
N GLN A 142 1.58 -16.15 9.32
CA GLN A 142 1.11 -14.78 9.25
C GLN A 142 1.31 -14.21 7.85
N SER A 143 0.29 -13.51 7.33
CA SER A 143 0.36 -12.81 6.06
C SER A 143 0.30 -11.30 6.29
N PHE A 144 1.31 -10.59 5.85
CA PHE A 144 1.39 -9.13 5.94
C PHE A 144 1.19 -8.53 4.56
N LEU A 145 0.27 -7.57 4.47
CA LEU A 145 0.09 -6.76 3.28
C LEU A 145 1.05 -5.57 3.33
N LEU A 146 1.89 -5.44 2.30
CA LEU A 146 2.78 -4.32 2.12
C LEU A 146 2.38 -3.48 0.91
N LEU A 147 2.36 -2.17 1.12
CA LEU A 147 2.13 -1.16 0.09
C LEU A 147 3.39 -0.32 -0.11
N LYS A 148 3.75 0.00 -1.35
CA LYS A 148 4.84 0.92 -1.65
C LYS A 148 4.30 2.35 -1.72
N GLU A 149 4.55 3.16 -0.69
CA GLU A 149 4.16 4.57 -0.58
C GLU A 149 5.41 5.45 -0.58
N SER A 150 5.46 6.44 -1.47
CA SER A 150 6.64 7.33 -1.61
C SER A 150 7.97 6.58 -1.72
N GLY A 151 7.97 5.46 -2.47
CA GLY A 151 9.16 4.64 -2.68
C GLY A 151 9.53 3.68 -1.54
N LYS A 152 8.79 3.64 -0.44
CA LYS A 152 9.07 2.79 0.74
C LYS A 152 7.96 1.79 0.97
N TRP A 153 8.31 0.59 1.38
CA TRP A 153 7.34 -0.44 1.78
C TRP A 153 6.73 -0.12 3.15
N ARG A 154 5.40 -0.21 3.24
CA ARG A 154 4.60 0.15 4.41
C ARG A 154 3.66 -0.98 4.80
N PHE A 155 3.46 -1.16 6.09
CA PHE A 155 2.63 -2.20 6.69
C PHE A 155 1.26 -1.68 7.14
N ASP A 156 0.28 -2.56 7.21
CA ASP A 156 -1.00 -2.24 7.85
C ASP A 156 -0.87 -2.39 9.36
N LEU A 157 -0.60 -1.29 10.07
CA LEU A 157 -0.48 -1.29 11.54
C LEU A 157 -1.78 -1.67 12.23
N LEU A 158 -2.93 -1.36 11.63
CA LEU A 158 -4.21 -1.72 12.21
C LEU A 158 -4.42 -3.24 12.24
N GLN A 159 -3.81 -3.96 11.31
CA GLN A 159 -3.81 -5.41 11.31
C GLN A 159 -3.09 -5.96 12.55
N MET A 160 -2.04 -5.28 13.04
CA MET A 160 -1.25 -5.72 14.18
C MET A 160 -1.98 -5.59 15.51
N ILE A 161 -2.75 -4.52 15.69
CA ILE A 161 -3.44 -4.22 16.96
C ILE A 161 -4.86 -4.78 17.02
N ARG A 162 -5.37 -5.38 15.94
CA ARG A 162 -6.68 -6.05 15.94
C ARG A 162 -6.53 -7.45 16.55
N SER A 163 -7.09 -7.64 17.75
CA SER A 163 -7.26 -8.97 18.33
C SER A 163 -8.13 -9.86 17.41
N PRO A 164 -7.89 -11.13 17.27
CA PRO A 164 -7.02 -12.06 18.01
C PRO A 164 -5.72 -12.40 17.27
N PHE A 165 -5.05 -11.43 16.74
CA PHE A 165 -3.91 -11.63 15.84
C PHE A 165 -2.76 -12.40 16.52
N TYR A 166 -2.67 -12.29 17.84
CA TYR A 166 -1.61 -12.82 18.69
C TYR A 166 -2.04 -13.92 19.65
N SER A 167 -3.32 -14.28 19.62
CA SER A 167 -3.75 -15.42 20.44
C SER A 167 -3.46 -16.73 19.72
N PRO A 168 -2.92 -17.74 20.40
CA PRO A 168 -2.96 -19.10 19.88
C PRO A 168 -4.42 -19.42 19.56
N LEU A 169 -4.66 -20.10 18.44
CA LEU A 169 -5.99 -20.59 18.11
C LEU A 169 -6.47 -21.44 19.31
N GLN A 170 -7.55 -21.00 19.96
CA GLN A 170 -8.24 -21.80 20.96
C GLN A 170 -8.95 -22.97 20.30
#